data_ae9d5e350a5ca6a05edd37923d7037c0
#
_entry.id   ae9d5e350a5ca6a05edd37923d7037c0
#
_cell.length_a   1.000
_cell.length_b   1.000
_cell.length_c   1.000
_cell.angle_alpha   90.00
_cell.angle_beta   90.00
_cell.angle_gamma   90.00
#
_symmetry.space_group_name_H-M   'P 1'
#
loop_
_entity.id
_entity.type
_entity.pdbx_description
1 polymer ?
#
loop_
_entity_poly.entity_id
_entity_poly.type
_entity_poly.pdbx_seq_one_letter_code
_entity_poly.pdbx_strand_id
1 'polypeptide(L)'
;GFSLLPRKPTLETYKFIIENKGAMLFRAYGISFLTVIGGTIYSVAVMTLFAYATAQKKENFRFANVLSFFAWFTMIFSGGLLPWYILCTKYYGLQNNIWALILPYGMNVFYMFVLKSNFKAVPEELVEAARIDGATDARVFFSVSLPLAKVGLVSVILFMSLQYWNDFYLSLYLITKTDLYTLQKLLYNMMANISALLTNSSLQSAKEHIVLPSNTARMAMTVFTVLPVLVFYPFAQKYFVKGITVGAVKG
;
A
#
# COMPACT_ATOMS: atom_id res chain seq x y z
N GLY A 1 17.80 32.21 15.91
CA GLY A 1 16.42 32.37 16.32
C GLY A 1 15.49 31.60 15.37
N PHE A 2 14.48 30.95 15.88
CA PHE A 2 13.45 30.31 15.07
C PHE A 2 12.60 31.39 14.38
N SER A 3 12.38 31.23 13.08
CA SER A 3 11.49 32.07 12.28
C SER A 3 10.46 31.16 11.61
N LEU A 4 9.17 31.51 11.71
CA LEU A 4 8.07 30.78 11.06
C LEU A 4 8.12 30.90 9.53
N LEU A 5 8.68 32.00 9.01
CA LEU A 5 8.90 32.17 7.58
C LEU A 5 10.37 32.06 7.24
N PRO A 6 10.74 31.37 6.13
CA PRO A 6 12.12 31.25 5.73
C PRO A 6 12.69 32.62 5.39
N ARG A 7 13.82 33.00 6.03
CA ARG A 7 14.47 34.30 5.81
C ARG A 7 15.10 34.40 4.41
N LYS A 8 15.56 33.27 3.86
CA LYS A 8 16.13 33.14 2.51
C LYS A 8 15.69 31.81 1.92
N PRO A 9 14.55 31.74 1.22
CA PRO A 9 14.13 30.50 0.54
C PRO A 9 15.13 30.19 -0.59
N THR A 10 15.65 28.97 -0.61
CA THR A 10 16.56 28.49 -1.65
C THR A 10 16.16 27.10 -2.09
N LEU A 11 16.32 26.79 -3.39
CA LEU A 11 16.07 25.49 -3.98
C LEU A 11 17.36 24.69 -4.19
N GLU A 12 18.49 25.17 -3.69
CA GLU A 12 19.79 24.53 -3.89
C GLU A 12 19.83 23.08 -3.46
N THR A 13 19.19 22.74 -2.32
CA THR A 13 19.13 21.36 -1.83
C THR A 13 18.36 20.44 -2.79
N TYR A 14 17.24 20.91 -3.35
CA TYR A 14 16.48 20.15 -4.36
C TYR A 14 17.31 19.94 -5.63
N LYS A 15 17.95 21.00 -6.12
CA LYS A 15 18.85 20.95 -7.28
C LYS A 15 19.98 19.96 -7.05
N PHE A 16 20.65 20.04 -5.91
CA PHE A 16 21.73 19.12 -5.52
C PHE A 16 21.27 17.65 -5.50
N ILE A 17 20.09 17.36 -4.92
CA ILE A 17 19.53 16.00 -4.88
C ILE A 17 19.24 15.50 -6.29
N ILE A 18 18.65 16.33 -7.14
CA ILE A 18 18.30 15.96 -8.53
C ILE A 18 19.57 15.74 -9.34
N GLU A 19 20.57 16.59 -9.24
CA GLU A 19 21.83 16.48 -10.00
C GLU A 19 22.65 15.24 -9.57
N ASN A 20 22.73 14.96 -8.27
CA ASN A 20 23.60 13.87 -7.74
C ASN A 20 22.88 12.53 -7.63
N LYS A 21 21.56 12.50 -7.44
CA LYS A 21 20.77 11.29 -7.18
C LYS A 21 19.49 11.20 -8.02
N GLY A 22 19.32 12.10 -9.00
CA GLY A 22 18.09 12.20 -9.80
C GLY A 22 17.73 10.88 -10.47
N ALA A 23 18.67 10.23 -11.16
CA ALA A 23 18.41 8.96 -11.83
C ALA A 23 17.89 7.87 -10.86
N MET A 24 18.48 7.80 -9.65
CA MET A 24 18.03 6.87 -8.61
C MET A 24 16.66 7.25 -8.05
N LEU A 25 16.40 8.55 -7.87
CA LEU A 25 15.13 9.08 -7.39
C LEU A 25 14.01 8.79 -8.40
N PHE A 26 14.20 9.09 -9.68
CA PHE A 26 13.19 8.82 -10.72
C PHE A 26 12.92 7.32 -10.87
N ARG A 27 13.96 6.47 -10.78
CA ARG A 27 13.78 5.02 -10.78
C ARG A 27 12.98 4.56 -9.57
N ALA A 28 13.28 5.07 -8.37
CA ALA A 28 12.55 4.74 -7.14
C ALA A 28 11.08 5.16 -7.23
N TYR A 29 10.76 6.30 -7.85
CA TYR A 29 9.38 6.66 -8.18
C TYR A 29 8.72 5.63 -9.10
N GLY A 30 9.41 5.24 -10.18
CA GLY A 30 8.90 4.23 -11.12
C GLY A 30 8.58 2.91 -10.44
N ILE A 31 9.50 2.41 -9.60
CA ILE A 31 9.29 1.18 -8.80
C ILE A 31 8.12 1.36 -7.83
N SER A 32 8.04 2.50 -7.11
CA SER A 32 6.92 2.76 -6.19
C SER A 32 5.58 2.80 -6.91
N PHE A 33 5.45 3.50 -8.04
CA PHE A 33 4.21 3.52 -8.81
C PHE A 33 3.83 2.14 -9.36
N LEU A 34 4.80 1.39 -9.88
CA LEU A 34 4.56 0.02 -10.35
C LEU A 34 4.07 -0.88 -9.21
N THR A 35 4.71 -0.77 -8.04
CA THR A 35 4.32 -1.54 -6.85
C THR A 35 2.92 -1.14 -6.36
N VAL A 36 2.61 0.15 -6.32
CA VAL A 36 1.29 0.64 -5.90
C VAL A 36 0.21 0.15 -6.86
N ILE A 37 0.39 0.33 -8.16
CA ILE A 37 -0.62 -0.06 -9.16
C ILE A 37 -0.76 -1.57 -9.21
N GLY A 38 0.34 -2.29 -9.43
CA GLY A 38 0.34 -3.75 -9.53
C GLY A 38 -0.09 -4.43 -8.24
N GLY A 39 0.43 -3.96 -7.11
CA GLY A 39 0.09 -4.48 -5.78
C GLY A 39 -1.37 -4.23 -5.41
N THR A 40 -1.89 -3.04 -5.66
CA THR A 40 -3.30 -2.72 -5.39
C THR A 40 -4.24 -3.58 -6.24
N ILE A 41 -3.99 -3.70 -7.56
CA ILE A 41 -4.81 -4.53 -8.45
C ILE A 41 -4.79 -5.98 -7.97
N TYR A 42 -3.61 -6.53 -7.70
CA TYR A 42 -3.45 -7.91 -7.24
C TYR A 42 -4.18 -8.15 -5.91
N SER A 43 -3.90 -7.32 -4.89
CA SER A 43 -4.45 -7.51 -3.54
C SER A 43 -5.97 -7.32 -3.53
N VAL A 44 -6.48 -6.29 -4.21
CA VAL A 44 -7.91 -6.04 -4.28
C VAL A 44 -8.62 -7.18 -5.03
N ALA A 45 -8.06 -7.71 -6.12
CA ALA A 45 -8.63 -8.85 -6.83
C ALA A 45 -8.72 -10.08 -5.92
N VAL A 46 -7.62 -10.44 -5.23
CA VAL A 46 -7.59 -11.59 -4.30
C VAL A 46 -8.59 -11.40 -3.17
N MET A 47 -8.57 -10.25 -2.50
CA MET A 47 -9.48 -9.97 -1.38
C MET A 47 -10.94 -9.93 -1.81
N THR A 48 -11.25 -9.37 -2.98
CA THR A 48 -12.62 -9.25 -3.49
C THR A 48 -13.21 -10.62 -3.81
N LEU A 49 -12.45 -11.48 -4.49
CA LEU A 49 -12.88 -12.85 -4.78
C LEU A 49 -13.08 -13.67 -3.51
N PHE A 50 -12.14 -13.58 -2.56
CA PHE A 50 -12.24 -14.29 -1.29
C PHE A 50 -13.41 -13.77 -0.44
N ALA A 51 -13.59 -12.44 -0.39
CA ALA A 51 -14.70 -11.81 0.34
C ALA A 51 -16.06 -12.21 -0.23
N TYR A 52 -16.19 -12.22 -1.56
CA TYR A 52 -17.41 -12.65 -2.23
C TYR A 52 -17.73 -14.13 -1.93
N ALA A 53 -16.76 -15.03 -2.10
CA ALA A 53 -16.93 -16.45 -1.80
C ALA A 53 -17.36 -16.68 -0.34
N THR A 54 -16.70 -16.00 0.61
CA THR A 54 -17.00 -16.15 2.03
C THR A 54 -18.24 -15.37 2.50
N ALA A 55 -18.78 -14.47 1.69
CA ALA A 55 -20.05 -13.78 1.95
C ALA A 55 -21.29 -14.63 1.60
N GLN A 56 -21.11 -15.67 0.76
CA GLN A 56 -22.21 -16.55 0.34
C GLN A 56 -22.87 -17.27 1.53
N LYS A 57 -24.16 -17.60 1.40
CA LYS A 57 -24.86 -18.46 2.34
C LYS A 57 -24.24 -19.87 2.36
N LYS A 58 -24.43 -20.57 3.48
CA LYS A 58 -23.88 -21.93 3.69
C LYS A 58 -24.41 -22.93 2.65
N GLU A 59 -25.62 -22.74 2.18
CA GLU A 59 -26.26 -23.57 1.13
C GLU A 59 -25.51 -23.44 -0.19
N ASN A 60 -25.05 -22.22 -0.53
CA ASN A 60 -24.34 -21.93 -1.78
C ASN A 60 -22.82 -22.24 -1.66
N PHE A 61 -22.24 -22.06 -0.47
CA PHE A 61 -20.83 -22.34 -0.23
C PHE A 61 -20.55 -22.85 1.17
N ARG A 62 -20.49 -24.16 1.33
CA ARG A 62 -20.35 -24.87 2.62
C ARG A 62 -19.14 -24.41 3.44
N PHE A 63 -18.03 -24.06 2.81
CA PHE A 63 -16.78 -23.71 3.48
C PHE A 63 -16.66 -22.23 3.85
N ALA A 64 -17.64 -21.36 3.54
CA ALA A 64 -17.61 -19.93 3.78
C ALA A 64 -17.21 -19.54 5.21
N ASN A 65 -17.81 -20.22 6.21
CA ASN A 65 -17.54 -19.94 7.63
C ASN A 65 -16.16 -20.45 8.06
N VAL A 66 -15.74 -21.61 7.59
CA VAL A 66 -14.42 -22.20 7.89
C VAL A 66 -13.29 -21.31 7.34
N LEU A 67 -13.42 -20.89 6.09
CA LEU A 67 -12.44 -19.99 5.45
C LEU A 67 -12.41 -18.61 6.14
N SER A 68 -13.58 -18.10 6.55
CA SER A 68 -13.65 -16.85 7.29
C SER A 68 -12.99 -16.95 8.65
N PHE A 69 -13.20 -18.06 9.37
CA PHE A 69 -12.56 -18.33 10.65
C PHE A 69 -11.05 -18.45 10.48
N PHE A 70 -10.60 -19.18 9.46
CA PHE A 70 -9.17 -19.32 9.18
C PHE A 70 -8.52 -17.96 8.85
N ALA A 71 -9.17 -17.13 8.03
CA ALA A 71 -8.70 -15.77 7.74
C ALA A 71 -8.63 -14.94 9.04
N TRP A 72 -9.67 -14.96 9.87
CA TRP A 72 -9.68 -14.27 11.15
C TRP A 72 -8.56 -14.77 12.08
N PHE A 73 -8.32 -16.09 12.13
CA PHE A 73 -7.25 -16.67 12.92
C PHE A 73 -5.87 -16.12 12.51
N THR A 74 -5.59 -15.98 11.21
CA THR A 74 -4.33 -15.41 10.74
C THR A 74 -4.14 -13.92 11.08
N MET A 75 -5.22 -13.21 11.40
CA MET A 75 -5.15 -11.83 11.87
C MET A 75 -4.61 -11.72 13.31
N ILE A 76 -4.93 -12.73 14.13
CA ILE A 76 -4.54 -12.75 15.55
C ILE A 76 -3.18 -13.45 15.73
N PHE A 77 -2.95 -14.55 15.00
CA PHE A 77 -1.74 -15.34 15.12
C PHE A 77 -0.77 -15.04 14.00
N SER A 78 0.40 -14.51 14.36
CA SER A 78 1.51 -14.25 13.44
C SER A 78 2.70 -15.14 13.79
N GLY A 79 3.32 -15.73 12.79
CA GLY A 79 4.57 -16.48 12.95
C GLY A 79 5.79 -15.59 13.29
N GLY A 80 5.64 -14.27 13.18
CA GLY A 80 6.70 -13.32 13.40
C GLY A 80 7.58 -13.06 12.17
N LEU A 81 8.55 -12.16 12.34
CA LEU A 81 9.40 -11.69 11.26
C LEU A 81 10.28 -12.79 10.66
N LEU A 82 10.93 -13.59 11.51
CA LEU A 82 11.92 -14.56 11.05
C LEU A 82 11.31 -15.70 10.20
N PRO A 83 10.24 -16.39 10.62
CA PRO A 83 9.55 -17.37 9.78
C PRO A 83 9.01 -16.77 8.48
N TRP A 84 8.44 -15.57 8.53
CA TRP A 84 7.99 -14.85 7.34
C TRP A 84 9.13 -14.56 6.36
N TYR A 85 10.26 -14.08 6.85
CA TYR A 85 11.45 -13.79 6.05
C TYR A 85 12.00 -15.05 5.36
N ILE A 86 12.12 -16.16 6.12
CA ILE A 86 12.57 -17.44 5.59
C ILE A 86 11.61 -17.94 4.51
N LEU A 87 10.30 -17.83 4.73
CA LEU A 87 9.28 -18.21 3.77
C LEU A 87 9.43 -17.43 2.46
N CYS A 88 9.54 -16.11 2.54
CA CYS A 88 9.68 -15.24 1.38
C CYS A 88 10.98 -15.46 0.62
N THR A 89 12.11 -15.66 1.32
CA THR A 89 13.43 -15.72 0.69
C THR A 89 13.81 -17.12 0.24
N LYS A 90 13.62 -18.12 1.11
CA LYS A 90 14.09 -19.49 0.88
C LYS A 90 13.07 -20.34 0.10
N TYR A 91 11.78 -20.20 0.44
CA TYR A 91 10.75 -21.06 -0.17
C TYR A 91 10.13 -20.44 -1.41
N TYR A 92 9.85 -19.14 -1.39
CA TYR A 92 9.24 -18.43 -2.54
C TYR A 92 10.27 -17.77 -3.47
N GLY A 93 11.55 -17.66 -3.08
CA GLY A 93 12.60 -17.08 -3.92
C GLY A 93 12.35 -15.61 -4.28
N LEU A 94 11.64 -14.86 -3.43
CA LEU A 94 11.23 -13.48 -3.70
C LEU A 94 12.36 -12.47 -3.54
N GLN A 95 13.50 -12.83 -2.97
CA GLN A 95 14.58 -11.87 -2.71
C GLN A 95 15.07 -11.20 -4.00
N ASN A 96 15.19 -9.85 -3.96
CA ASN A 96 15.63 -9.04 -5.10
C ASN A 96 14.78 -9.18 -6.36
N ASN A 97 13.47 -9.36 -6.19
CA ASN A 97 12.50 -9.44 -7.25
C ASN A 97 11.36 -8.44 -6.99
N ILE A 98 10.77 -7.88 -8.05
CA ILE A 98 9.63 -6.96 -7.95
C ILE A 98 8.42 -7.61 -7.25
N TRP A 99 8.23 -8.92 -7.42
CA TRP A 99 7.16 -9.67 -6.77
C TRP A 99 7.29 -9.70 -5.24
N ALA A 100 8.50 -9.48 -4.69
CA ALA A 100 8.72 -9.30 -3.26
C ALA A 100 7.99 -8.08 -2.69
N LEU A 101 7.78 -7.06 -3.52
CA LEU A 101 7.10 -5.83 -3.13
C LEU A 101 5.58 -5.90 -3.32
N ILE A 102 5.08 -6.95 -4.01
CA ILE A 102 3.67 -7.09 -4.37
C ILE A 102 2.99 -8.21 -3.60
N LEU A 103 3.53 -9.44 -3.69
CA LEU A 103 2.85 -10.65 -3.24
C LEU A 103 2.58 -10.72 -1.72
N PRO A 104 3.53 -10.31 -0.83
CA PRO A 104 3.33 -10.49 0.61
C PRO A 104 2.13 -9.73 1.19
N TYR A 105 1.70 -8.63 0.57
CA TYR A 105 0.50 -7.89 0.96
C TYR A 105 -0.76 -8.29 0.21
N GLY A 106 -0.75 -9.40 -0.53
CA GLY A 106 -1.87 -9.85 -1.35
C GLY A 106 -3.19 -10.04 -0.59
N MET A 107 -3.12 -10.31 0.71
CA MET A 107 -4.29 -10.53 1.55
C MET A 107 -4.20 -9.71 2.84
N ASN A 108 -4.89 -8.56 2.88
CA ASN A 108 -5.15 -7.86 4.14
C ASN A 108 -6.51 -8.31 4.67
N VAL A 109 -6.49 -9.09 5.76
CA VAL A 109 -7.69 -9.74 6.30
C VAL A 109 -8.72 -8.72 6.78
N PHE A 110 -8.29 -7.59 7.34
CA PHE A 110 -9.21 -6.53 7.77
C PHE A 110 -10.01 -5.96 6.58
N TYR A 111 -9.32 -5.60 5.50
CA TYR A 111 -9.98 -5.08 4.31
C TYR A 111 -10.83 -6.13 3.59
N MET A 112 -10.42 -7.40 3.64
CA MET A 112 -11.24 -8.51 3.16
C MET A 112 -12.57 -8.59 3.92
N PHE A 113 -12.57 -8.46 5.26
CA PHE A 113 -13.80 -8.44 6.04
C PHE A 113 -14.68 -7.20 5.76
N VAL A 114 -14.08 -6.05 5.49
CA VAL A 114 -14.82 -4.87 5.03
C VAL A 114 -15.54 -5.18 3.71
N LEU A 115 -14.85 -5.76 2.72
CA LEU A 115 -15.46 -6.17 1.45
C LEU A 115 -16.55 -7.24 1.66
N LYS A 116 -16.30 -8.23 2.52
CA LYS A 116 -17.28 -9.25 2.87
C LYS A 116 -18.56 -8.64 3.45
N SER A 117 -18.45 -7.65 4.33
CA SER A 117 -19.61 -6.93 4.88
C SER A 117 -20.38 -6.19 3.78
N ASN A 118 -19.68 -5.57 2.83
CA ASN A 118 -20.32 -4.90 1.69
C ASN A 118 -21.04 -5.89 0.77
N PHE A 119 -20.48 -7.07 0.50
CA PHE A 119 -21.16 -8.10 -0.27
C PHE A 119 -22.38 -8.67 0.44
N LYS A 120 -22.34 -8.80 1.76
CA LYS A 120 -23.50 -9.22 2.57
C LYS A 120 -24.64 -8.18 2.61
N ALA A 121 -24.33 -6.92 2.34
CA ALA A 121 -25.32 -5.85 2.29
C ALA A 121 -26.03 -5.77 0.93
N VAL A 122 -25.62 -6.55 -0.06
CA VAL A 122 -26.31 -6.66 -1.36
C VAL A 122 -27.64 -7.36 -1.13
N PRO A 123 -28.80 -6.79 -1.59
CA PRO A 123 -30.09 -7.43 -1.48
C PRO A 123 -30.12 -8.79 -2.17
N GLU A 124 -30.59 -9.81 -1.46
CA GLU A 124 -30.58 -11.19 -1.94
C GLU A 124 -31.54 -11.38 -3.11
N GLU A 125 -32.65 -10.65 -3.10
CA GLU A 125 -33.68 -10.68 -4.15
C GLU A 125 -33.09 -10.36 -5.53
N LEU A 126 -32.08 -9.47 -5.60
CA LEU A 126 -31.40 -9.14 -6.85
C LEU A 126 -30.49 -10.29 -7.33
N VAL A 127 -29.88 -10.99 -6.40
CA VAL A 127 -29.03 -12.15 -6.69
C VAL A 127 -29.88 -13.33 -7.16
N GLU A 128 -31.02 -13.57 -6.48
CA GLU A 128 -31.96 -14.64 -6.83
C GLU A 128 -32.65 -14.39 -8.19
N ALA A 129 -33.10 -13.16 -8.44
CA ALA A 129 -33.66 -12.80 -9.72
C ALA A 129 -32.72 -13.07 -10.90
N ALA A 130 -31.42 -12.65 -10.73
CA ALA A 130 -30.41 -12.92 -11.75
C ALA A 130 -30.18 -14.43 -11.98
N ARG A 131 -30.24 -15.24 -10.92
CA ARG A 131 -30.15 -16.71 -11.04
C ARG A 131 -31.34 -17.33 -11.72
N ILE A 132 -32.57 -16.85 -11.46
CA ILE A 132 -33.80 -17.27 -12.16
C ILE A 132 -33.70 -16.96 -13.67
N ASP A 133 -33.08 -15.79 -14.00
CA ASP A 133 -32.81 -15.40 -15.40
C ASP A 133 -31.66 -16.22 -16.04
N GLY A 134 -31.13 -17.23 -15.36
CA GLY A 134 -30.09 -18.14 -15.88
C GLY A 134 -28.67 -17.59 -15.80
N ALA A 135 -28.40 -16.55 -14.98
CA ALA A 135 -27.06 -16.04 -14.80
C ALA A 135 -26.17 -17.03 -14.04
N THR A 136 -24.96 -17.27 -14.54
CA THR A 136 -23.93 -18.03 -13.84
C THR A 136 -23.42 -17.26 -12.63
N ASP A 137 -22.80 -17.92 -11.63
CA ASP A 137 -22.24 -17.26 -10.46
C ASP A 137 -21.20 -16.18 -10.81
N ALA A 138 -20.41 -16.39 -11.86
CA ALA A 138 -19.49 -15.37 -12.37
C ALA A 138 -20.26 -14.13 -12.90
N ARG A 139 -21.35 -14.35 -13.63
CA ARG A 139 -22.20 -13.24 -14.13
C ARG A 139 -22.87 -12.49 -12.98
N VAL A 140 -23.39 -13.20 -11.98
CA VAL A 140 -23.95 -12.60 -10.75
C VAL A 140 -22.88 -11.76 -10.04
N PHE A 141 -21.66 -12.28 -9.92
CA PHE A 141 -20.56 -11.54 -9.30
C PHE A 141 -20.24 -10.24 -10.03
N PHE A 142 -19.95 -10.30 -11.34
CA PHE A 142 -19.49 -9.12 -12.09
C PHE A 142 -20.61 -8.12 -12.41
N SER A 143 -21.84 -8.60 -12.65
CA SER A 143 -22.94 -7.74 -13.13
C SER A 143 -23.87 -7.26 -12.01
N VAL A 144 -23.93 -7.94 -10.86
CA VAL A 144 -24.83 -7.59 -9.76
C VAL A 144 -24.05 -7.23 -8.50
N SER A 145 -23.31 -8.19 -7.93
CA SER A 145 -22.73 -8.04 -6.60
C SER A 145 -21.60 -7.00 -6.56
N LEU A 146 -20.68 -7.04 -7.53
CA LEU A 146 -19.52 -6.15 -7.57
C LEU A 146 -19.90 -4.67 -7.79
N PRO A 147 -20.83 -4.33 -8.73
CA PRO A 147 -21.30 -2.96 -8.88
C PRO A 147 -22.01 -2.41 -7.64
N LEU A 148 -22.81 -3.24 -6.95
CA LEU A 148 -23.52 -2.84 -5.73
C LEU A 148 -22.56 -2.67 -4.54
N ALA A 149 -21.49 -3.46 -4.45
CA ALA A 149 -20.44 -3.33 -3.42
C ALA A 149 -19.39 -2.26 -3.75
N LYS A 150 -19.56 -1.45 -4.81
CA LYS A 150 -18.59 -0.49 -5.33
C LYS A 150 -18.03 0.47 -4.28
N VAL A 151 -18.85 0.93 -3.35
CA VAL A 151 -18.44 1.91 -2.31
C VAL A 151 -17.35 1.32 -1.41
N GLY A 152 -17.57 0.09 -0.92
CA GLY A 152 -16.56 -0.62 -0.12
C GLY A 152 -15.32 -0.95 -0.92
N LEU A 153 -15.49 -1.34 -2.19
CA LEU A 153 -14.37 -1.65 -3.09
C LEU A 153 -13.46 -0.42 -3.31
N VAL A 154 -14.02 0.75 -3.60
CA VAL A 154 -13.26 2.00 -3.81
C VAL A 154 -12.50 2.39 -2.54
N SER A 155 -13.11 2.23 -1.37
CA SER A 155 -12.45 2.49 -0.09
C SER A 155 -11.24 1.57 0.12
N VAL A 156 -11.40 0.27 -0.15
CA VAL A 156 -10.31 -0.70 -0.02
C VAL A 156 -9.20 -0.46 -1.05
N ILE A 157 -9.53 -0.12 -2.30
CA ILE A 157 -8.54 0.29 -3.32
C ILE A 157 -7.68 1.44 -2.80
N LEU A 158 -8.30 2.46 -2.22
CA LEU A 158 -7.58 3.61 -1.71
C LEU A 158 -6.65 3.23 -0.54
N PHE A 159 -7.15 2.50 0.47
CA PHE A 159 -6.33 2.10 1.61
C PHE A 159 -5.17 1.19 1.19
N MET A 160 -5.40 0.26 0.27
CA MET A 160 -4.33 -0.59 -0.26
C MET A 160 -3.29 0.22 -1.05
N SER A 161 -3.72 1.20 -1.85
CA SER A 161 -2.81 2.09 -2.58
C SER A 161 -1.92 2.89 -1.62
N LEU A 162 -2.49 3.41 -0.53
CA LEU A 162 -1.74 4.10 0.51
C LEU A 162 -0.81 3.16 1.29
N GLN A 163 -1.23 1.92 1.54
CA GLN A 163 -0.39 0.91 2.18
C GLN A 163 0.85 0.60 1.34
N TYR A 164 0.69 0.34 0.05
CA TYR A 164 1.81 0.11 -0.86
C TYR A 164 2.69 1.35 -1.04
N TRP A 165 2.09 2.54 -1.14
CA TRP A 165 2.87 3.78 -1.25
C TRP A 165 3.78 4.02 -0.04
N ASN A 166 3.26 3.80 1.17
CA ASN A 166 3.98 4.05 2.41
C ASN A 166 4.88 2.87 2.83
N ASP A 167 4.87 1.76 2.08
CA ASP A 167 5.65 0.59 2.46
C ASP A 167 7.15 0.80 2.25
N PHE A 168 7.90 0.65 3.33
CA PHE A 168 9.35 0.48 3.30
C PHE A 168 9.79 -0.90 3.81
N TYR A 169 8.89 -1.62 4.50
CA TYR A 169 9.17 -2.86 5.21
C TYR A 169 9.55 -3.98 4.25
N LEU A 170 8.75 -4.23 3.22
CA LEU A 170 9.06 -5.26 2.22
C LEU A 170 10.37 -4.96 1.51
N SER A 171 10.56 -3.70 1.12
CA SER A 171 11.79 -3.26 0.46
C SER A 171 13.00 -3.34 1.40
N LEU A 172 12.83 -3.09 2.71
CA LEU A 172 13.89 -3.16 3.70
C LEU A 172 14.44 -4.59 3.84
N TYR A 173 13.56 -5.57 3.96
CA TYR A 173 13.94 -6.96 4.25
C TYR A 173 14.22 -7.79 3.00
N LEU A 174 13.52 -7.54 1.90
CA LEU A 174 13.57 -8.41 0.73
C LEU A 174 14.38 -7.85 -0.44
N ILE A 175 14.71 -6.55 -0.45
CA ILE A 175 15.41 -5.90 -1.55
C ILE A 175 16.76 -5.35 -1.10
N THR A 176 17.84 -5.87 -1.69
CA THR A 176 19.21 -5.37 -1.52
C THR A 176 19.72 -4.65 -2.76
N LYS A 177 19.16 -4.95 -3.95
CA LYS A 177 19.53 -4.30 -5.21
C LYS A 177 18.97 -2.88 -5.26
N THR A 178 19.84 -1.91 -5.48
CA THR A 178 19.49 -0.48 -5.55
C THR A 178 18.49 -0.15 -6.64
N ASP A 179 18.48 -0.94 -7.72
CA ASP A 179 17.59 -0.76 -8.87
C ASP A 179 16.11 -1.03 -8.54
N LEU A 180 15.85 -1.77 -7.47
CA LEU A 180 14.50 -2.13 -7.02
C LEU A 180 14.06 -1.36 -5.77
N TYR A 181 14.82 -0.35 -5.35
CA TYR A 181 14.43 0.46 -4.20
C TYR A 181 13.14 1.23 -4.48
N THR A 182 12.19 1.11 -3.54
CA THR A 182 11.05 2.02 -3.47
C THR A 182 11.50 3.39 -2.97
N LEU A 183 10.70 4.41 -3.19
CA LEU A 183 10.97 5.77 -2.72
C LEU A 183 11.12 5.82 -1.19
N GLN A 184 10.28 5.08 -0.47
CA GLN A 184 10.33 4.99 1.00
C GLN A 184 11.65 4.34 1.48
N LYS A 185 12.09 3.28 0.82
CA LYS A 185 13.39 2.65 1.11
C LYS A 185 14.56 3.57 0.83
N LEU A 186 14.50 4.30 -0.29
CA LEU A 186 15.53 5.28 -0.64
C LEU A 186 15.62 6.38 0.42
N LEU A 187 14.48 6.93 0.83
CA LEU A 187 14.39 7.92 1.90
C LEU A 187 14.96 7.38 3.22
N TYR A 188 14.55 6.16 3.61
CA TYR A 188 15.05 5.52 4.82
C TYR A 188 16.58 5.39 4.81
N ASN A 189 17.17 4.89 3.72
CA ASN A 189 18.61 4.74 3.59
C ASN A 189 19.35 6.09 3.65
N MET A 190 18.79 7.11 3.00
CA MET A 190 19.40 8.46 3.05
C MET A 190 19.36 9.04 4.47
N MET A 191 18.25 8.87 5.20
CA MET A 191 18.14 9.31 6.60
C MET A 191 19.10 8.54 7.51
N ALA A 192 19.24 7.23 7.32
CA ALA A 192 20.18 6.40 8.07
C ALA A 192 21.63 6.81 7.83
N ASN A 193 22.02 7.06 6.57
CA ASN A 193 23.35 7.52 6.21
C ASN A 193 23.67 8.90 6.82
N ILE A 194 22.74 9.85 6.76
CA ILE A 194 22.91 11.16 7.40
C ILE A 194 23.08 11.00 8.92
N SER A 195 22.30 10.13 9.55
CA SER A 195 22.42 9.87 10.99
C SER A 195 23.77 9.25 11.37
N ALA A 196 24.25 8.29 10.57
CA ALA A 196 25.56 7.67 10.76
C ALA A 196 26.72 8.69 10.63
N LEU A 197 26.63 9.62 9.66
CA LEU A 197 27.62 10.68 9.49
C LEU A 197 27.63 11.69 10.67
N LEU A 198 26.49 11.90 11.31
CA LEU A 198 26.39 12.80 12.46
C LEU A 198 26.94 12.18 13.76
N THR A 199 26.84 10.85 13.90
CA THR A 199 27.28 10.13 15.11
C THR A 199 28.77 9.77 15.11
N ASN A 200 29.38 9.59 13.93
CA ASN A 200 30.81 9.23 13.84
C ASN A 200 31.72 10.47 13.88
N SER A 201 32.37 10.69 15.01
CA SER A 201 33.32 11.78 15.21
C SER A 201 34.58 11.68 14.30
N SER A 202 34.98 10.47 13.90
CA SER A 202 36.10 10.24 12.97
C SER A 202 35.82 10.69 11.53
N LEU A 203 34.55 10.80 11.14
CA LEU A 203 34.12 11.31 9.82
C LEU A 203 33.85 12.84 9.85
N GLN A 204 34.03 13.49 11.01
CA GLN A 204 33.82 14.95 11.13
C GLN A 204 34.86 15.73 10.35
N SER A 205 36.07 15.21 10.22
CA SER A 205 37.14 15.83 9.40
C SER A 205 36.86 15.82 7.91
N ALA A 206 35.99 14.91 7.41
CA ALA A 206 35.51 14.88 6.03
C ALA A 206 34.34 15.84 5.76
N LYS A 207 33.83 16.53 6.79
CA LYS A 207 32.69 17.46 6.67
C LYS A 207 33.03 18.77 5.95
N GLU A 208 34.28 19.13 5.80
CA GLU A 208 34.66 20.37 5.11
C GLU A 208 34.28 20.40 3.62
N HIS A 209 33.95 19.23 3.03
CA HIS A 209 33.57 19.15 1.61
C HIS A 209 32.12 18.74 1.36
N ILE A 210 31.30 18.41 2.40
CA ILE A 210 29.89 18.05 2.20
C ILE A 210 29.01 19.08 2.91
N VAL A 211 28.76 20.19 2.21
CA VAL A 211 27.96 21.34 2.68
C VAL A 211 26.44 21.07 2.52
N LEU A 212 25.95 19.89 2.87
CA LEU A 212 24.51 19.69 2.95
C LEU A 212 24.05 19.80 4.41
N PRO A 213 23.25 20.83 4.74
CA PRO A 213 22.58 20.85 6.03
C PRO A 213 21.72 19.60 6.15
N SER A 214 22.11 18.67 7.02
CA SER A 214 21.47 17.34 7.17
C SER A 214 19.96 17.44 7.36
N ASN A 215 19.48 18.47 8.05
CA ASN A 215 18.08 18.73 8.27
C ASN A 215 17.35 19.19 7.00
N THR A 216 17.98 20.04 6.19
CA THR A 216 17.37 20.53 4.92
C THR A 216 17.23 19.40 3.91
N ALA A 217 18.22 18.50 3.83
CA ALA A 217 18.15 17.32 2.97
C ALA A 217 17.03 16.37 3.41
N ARG A 218 16.85 16.15 4.72
CA ARG A 218 15.70 15.36 5.25
C ARG A 218 14.37 15.98 4.88
N MET A 219 14.20 17.28 5.05
CA MET A 219 12.96 17.98 4.71
C MET A 219 12.67 17.92 3.20
N ALA A 220 13.69 18.12 2.36
CA ALA A 220 13.54 18.01 0.91
C ALA A 220 13.10 16.59 0.48
N MET A 221 13.69 15.54 1.06
CA MET A 221 13.28 14.16 0.80
C MET A 221 11.85 13.87 1.27
N THR A 222 11.44 14.41 2.41
CA THR A 222 10.06 14.30 2.88
C THR A 222 9.09 14.92 1.89
N VAL A 223 9.41 16.10 1.34
CA VAL A 223 8.60 16.75 0.32
C VAL A 223 8.47 15.86 -0.93
N PHE A 224 9.57 15.29 -1.44
CA PHE A 224 9.52 14.34 -2.56
C PHE A 224 8.60 13.15 -2.28
N THR A 225 8.57 12.65 -1.06
CA THR A 225 7.75 11.49 -0.68
C THR A 225 6.28 11.85 -0.52
N VAL A 226 5.98 13.03 0.03
CA VAL A 226 4.60 13.46 0.34
C VAL A 226 3.91 14.05 -0.90
N LEU A 227 4.67 14.67 -1.81
CA LEU A 227 4.12 15.39 -2.96
C LEU A 227 3.15 14.54 -3.82
N PRO A 228 3.44 13.30 -4.21
CA PRO A 228 2.48 12.49 -4.95
C PRO A 228 1.18 12.23 -4.18
N VAL A 229 1.27 11.99 -2.87
CA VAL A 229 0.08 11.76 -2.02
C VAL A 229 -0.79 13.01 -2.00
N LEU A 230 -0.20 14.20 -1.87
CA LEU A 230 -0.93 15.47 -1.90
C LEU A 230 -1.63 15.70 -3.23
N VAL A 231 -1.01 15.32 -4.35
CA VAL A 231 -1.63 15.43 -5.68
C VAL A 231 -2.81 14.46 -5.84
N PHE A 232 -2.71 13.24 -5.31
CA PHE A 232 -3.77 12.24 -5.41
C PHE A 232 -4.90 12.43 -4.37
N TYR A 233 -4.62 13.11 -3.25
CA TYR A 233 -5.58 13.28 -2.16
C TYR A 233 -6.93 13.91 -2.58
N PRO A 234 -7.01 14.99 -3.38
CA PRO A 234 -8.28 15.58 -3.79
C PRO A 234 -9.16 14.62 -4.60
N PHE A 235 -8.53 13.74 -5.40
CA PHE A 235 -9.26 12.72 -6.16
C PHE A 235 -9.82 11.64 -5.22
N ALA A 236 -9.06 11.24 -4.23
CA ALA A 236 -9.46 10.28 -3.22
C ALA A 236 -10.60 10.82 -2.33
N GLN A 237 -10.51 12.07 -1.89
CA GLN A 237 -11.49 12.72 -1.03
C GLN A 237 -12.91 12.72 -1.62
N LYS A 238 -13.05 12.91 -2.92
CA LYS A 238 -14.34 12.89 -3.62
C LYS A 238 -15.10 11.56 -3.43
N TYR A 239 -14.38 10.46 -3.35
CA TYR A 239 -14.99 9.12 -3.16
C TYR A 239 -15.26 8.83 -1.68
N PHE A 240 -14.45 9.36 -0.76
CA PHE A 240 -14.66 9.25 0.67
C PHE A 240 -15.97 9.89 1.13
N VAL A 241 -16.20 11.15 0.74
CA VAL A 241 -17.38 11.90 1.14
C VAL A 241 -18.66 11.17 0.67
N LYS A 242 -18.65 10.61 -0.54
CA LYS A 242 -19.80 9.85 -1.06
C LYS A 242 -19.99 8.51 -0.35
N GLY A 243 -18.90 7.85 0.09
CA GLY A 243 -18.97 6.55 0.75
C GLY A 243 -19.49 6.61 2.19
N ILE A 244 -19.08 7.63 2.95
CA ILE A 244 -19.49 7.80 4.34
C ILE A 244 -20.96 8.25 4.44
N THR A 245 -21.42 9.09 3.54
CA THR A 245 -22.81 9.60 3.56
C THR A 245 -23.84 8.51 3.26
N VAL A 246 -23.52 7.54 2.39
CA VAL A 246 -24.42 6.40 2.09
C VAL A 246 -24.54 5.43 3.27
N GLY A 247 -23.49 5.30 4.10
CA GLY A 247 -23.53 4.49 5.33
C GLY A 247 -24.26 5.14 6.49
N ALA A 248 -24.27 6.47 6.55
CA ALA A 248 -24.88 7.24 7.67
C ALA A 248 -26.40 7.45 7.54
N VAL A 249 -26.99 7.23 6.35
CA VAL A 249 -28.42 7.46 6.10
C VAL A 249 -29.28 6.20 6.36
N LYS A 250 -28.69 5.07 6.79
CA LYS A 250 -29.38 3.84 7.19
C LYS A 250 -29.45 3.65 8.72
N GLY A 251 -29.49 4.75 9.48
CA GLY A 251 -29.82 4.78 10.89
C GLY A 251 -31.20 5.34 11.12
#